data_034a6d50a55ed71599d91f38283f3da2
#
_entry.id   034a6d50a55ed71599d91f38283f3da2
#
_cell.length_a   1.000
_cell.length_b   1.000
_cell.length_c   1.000
_cell.angle_alpha   90.00
_cell.angle_beta   90.00
_cell.angle_gamma   90.00
#
_symmetry.space_group_name_H-M   'P 1'
#
loop_
_entity.id
_entity.type
_entity.pdbx_description
1 polymer ?
#
loop_
_entity_poly.entity_id
_entity_poly.type
_entity_poly.pdbx_seq_one_letter_code
_entity_poly.pdbx_strand_id
1 'polypeptide(L)'
;MPKVRGRSLRVLFDTEIIAARNLTLAAEIAAAGYNNLLVVSILKGSFVFAADLIRALHGAGLAPEVEFISLSSYRAGTTSSGKVKLIRDVESDVRGRDILLIDDILESGRTIAFAKKLMMKRGASRVGVAVLLEKPGKLAQPLKAEHVGFIVPDLFVVGYGMDVAHAFRELPFVGVVEDKPLRIVRAGARGSRARKRVGWKRQAAGESRRGSRGRAAYRSRREP
;
A
#
# COMPACT_ATOMS: atom_id res chain seq x y z
N MET A 1 22.88 -14.50 6.03
CA MET A 1 21.45 -14.37 5.67
C MET A 1 20.66 -13.86 6.87
N PRO A 2 19.92 -12.77 6.74
CA PRO A 2 19.10 -12.27 7.83
C PRO A 2 18.00 -13.27 8.18
N LYS A 3 17.75 -13.45 9.48
CA LYS A 3 16.60 -14.23 9.97
C LYS A 3 15.52 -13.26 10.44
N VAL A 4 14.35 -13.36 9.84
CA VAL A 4 13.19 -12.52 10.20
C VAL A 4 12.01 -13.44 10.50
N ARG A 5 11.43 -13.30 11.68
CA ARG A 5 10.32 -14.14 12.16
C ARG A 5 10.62 -15.65 12.05
N GLY A 6 11.87 -16.03 12.39
CA GLY A 6 12.34 -17.43 12.34
C GLY A 6 12.58 -18.00 10.93
N ARG A 7 12.52 -17.16 9.88
CA ARG A 7 12.80 -17.57 8.51
C ARG A 7 14.10 -16.99 8.00
N SER A 8 14.85 -17.79 7.25
CA SER A 8 16.03 -17.33 6.53
C SER A 8 15.59 -16.63 5.24
N LEU A 9 16.17 -15.47 5.00
CA LEU A 9 15.87 -14.65 3.81
C LEU A 9 17.15 -14.51 2.99
N ARG A 10 17.09 -14.80 1.72
CA ARG A 10 18.13 -14.43 0.76
C ARG A 10 17.79 -13.06 0.17
N VAL A 11 18.64 -12.08 0.43
CA VAL A 11 18.50 -10.75 -0.15
C VAL A 11 18.75 -10.81 -1.65
N LEU A 12 17.82 -10.27 -2.44
CA LEU A 12 17.97 -10.09 -3.89
C LEU A 12 18.48 -8.69 -4.22
N PHE A 13 17.85 -7.68 -3.65
CA PHE A 13 18.20 -6.28 -3.80
C PHE A 13 18.23 -5.65 -2.42
N ASP A 14 19.37 -5.14 -2.01
CA ASP A 14 19.54 -4.41 -0.76
C ASP A 14 19.05 -2.96 -0.90
N THR A 15 19.09 -2.24 0.21
CA THR A 15 18.61 -0.85 0.31
C THR A 15 19.36 0.08 -0.66
N GLU A 16 20.65 -0.11 -0.81
CA GLU A 16 21.51 0.76 -1.62
C GLU A 16 21.24 0.56 -3.12
N ILE A 17 21.13 -0.70 -3.54
CA ILE A 17 20.78 -1.05 -4.93
C ILE A 17 19.39 -0.51 -5.30
N ILE A 18 18.41 -0.64 -4.38
CA ILE A 18 17.05 -0.12 -4.59
C ILE A 18 17.07 1.41 -4.69
N ALA A 19 17.77 2.07 -3.78
CA ALA A 19 17.86 3.53 -3.77
C ALA A 19 18.50 4.06 -5.07
N ALA A 20 19.60 3.48 -5.51
CA ALA A 20 20.26 3.85 -6.77
C ALA A 20 19.34 3.63 -7.98
N ARG A 21 18.58 2.51 -7.99
CA ARG A 21 17.63 2.24 -9.10
C ARG A 21 16.46 3.21 -9.10
N ASN A 22 15.94 3.61 -7.95
CA ASN A 22 14.87 4.60 -7.84
C ASN A 22 15.29 5.96 -8.43
N LEU A 23 16.53 6.39 -8.20
CA LEU A 23 17.05 7.63 -8.80
C LEU A 23 17.12 7.53 -10.33
N THR A 24 17.64 6.42 -10.84
CA THR A 24 17.72 6.17 -12.30
C THR A 24 16.31 6.11 -12.91
N LEU A 25 15.38 5.41 -12.24
CA LEU A 25 14.01 5.26 -12.71
C LEU A 25 13.27 6.61 -12.74
N ALA A 26 13.52 7.47 -11.75
CA ALA A 26 12.96 8.81 -11.69
C ALA A 26 13.47 9.67 -12.86
N ALA A 27 14.76 9.59 -13.20
CA ALA A 27 15.32 10.28 -14.38
C ALA A 27 14.71 9.77 -15.69
N GLU A 28 14.52 8.45 -15.85
CA GLU A 28 13.82 7.84 -17.00
C GLU A 28 12.38 8.35 -17.13
N ILE A 29 11.65 8.46 -16.01
CA ILE A 29 10.27 8.98 -15.97
C ILE A 29 10.25 10.46 -16.32
N ALA A 30 11.18 11.26 -15.78
CA ALA A 30 11.29 12.68 -16.12
C ALA A 30 11.55 12.89 -17.61
N ALA A 31 12.44 12.12 -18.20
CA ALA A 31 12.74 12.16 -19.64
C ALA A 31 11.58 11.71 -20.53
N ALA A 32 10.60 10.98 -20.00
CA ALA A 32 9.44 10.51 -20.74
C ALA A 32 8.41 11.62 -21.05
N GLY A 33 8.58 12.84 -20.50
CA GLY A 33 7.81 14.02 -20.82
C GLY A 33 6.32 13.89 -20.46
N TYR A 34 5.99 13.52 -19.23
CA TYR A 34 4.62 13.53 -18.72
C TYR A 34 4.13 14.97 -18.50
N ASN A 35 2.91 15.26 -18.94
CA ASN A 35 2.26 16.55 -18.77
C ASN A 35 1.18 16.49 -17.69
N ASN A 36 1.14 17.45 -16.78
CA ASN A 36 0.16 17.51 -15.68
C ASN A 36 0.08 16.15 -14.95
N LEU A 37 1.25 15.65 -14.53
CA LEU A 37 1.43 14.28 -14.02
C LEU A 37 0.65 14.06 -12.73
N LEU A 38 -0.20 13.03 -12.71
CA LEU A 38 -0.79 12.45 -11.53
C LEU A 38 -0.19 11.04 -11.31
N VAL A 39 0.48 10.87 -10.21
CA VAL A 39 0.95 9.56 -9.75
C VAL A 39 -0.16 8.84 -9.02
N VAL A 40 -0.48 7.61 -9.41
CA VAL A 40 -1.49 6.77 -8.77
C VAL A 40 -0.86 5.47 -8.31
N SER A 41 -0.69 5.32 -7.00
CA SER A 41 -0.11 4.11 -6.39
C SER A 41 -1.17 3.07 -6.09
N ILE A 42 -0.96 1.83 -6.52
CA ILE A 42 -1.86 0.70 -6.32
C ILE A 42 -1.53 0.03 -4.97
N LEU A 43 -2.38 0.27 -3.98
CA LEU A 43 -2.19 -0.28 -2.64
C LEU A 43 -2.53 -1.79 -2.57
N LYS A 44 -1.85 -2.59 -1.69
CA LYS A 44 -0.97 -2.14 -0.59
C LYS A 44 0.52 -2.33 -0.88
N GLY A 45 0.92 -3.26 -1.73
CA GLY A 45 2.33 -3.68 -1.87
C GLY A 45 3.26 -2.56 -2.31
N SER A 46 2.76 -1.66 -3.14
CA SER A 46 3.53 -0.56 -3.73
C SER A 46 3.90 0.58 -2.79
N PHE A 47 3.36 0.65 -1.56
CA PHE A 47 3.41 1.88 -0.74
C PHE A 47 4.82 2.35 -0.41
N VAL A 48 5.77 1.44 -0.14
CA VAL A 48 7.17 1.78 0.14
C VAL A 48 7.87 2.26 -1.13
N PHE A 49 7.74 1.49 -2.21
CA PHE A 49 8.31 1.84 -3.51
C PHE A 49 7.78 3.19 -4.00
N ALA A 50 6.46 3.43 -3.92
CA ALA A 50 5.85 4.69 -4.32
C ALA A 50 6.39 5.87 -3.50
N ALA A 51 6.54 5.72 -2.18
CA ALA A 51 7.05 6.77 -1.32
C ALA A 51 8.50 7.16 -1.68
N ASP A 52 9.35 6.19 -1.99
CA ASP A 52 10.74 6.44 -2.37
C ASP A 52 10.82 7.00 -3.80
N LEU A 53 10.06 6.43 -4.74
CA LEU A 53 10.05 6.91 -6.12
C LEU A 53 9.53 8.35 -6.23
N ILE A 54 8.47 8.72 -5.49
CA ILE A 54 7.91 10.07 -5.49
C ILE A 54 8.96 11.09 -5.03
N ARG A 55 9.74 10.77 -4.00
CA ARG A 55 10.85 11.63 -3.54
C ARG A 55 11.96 11.73 -4.59
N ALA A 56 12.28 10.63 -5.27
CA ALA A 56 13.24 10.62 -6.37
C ALA A 56 12.74 11.42 -7.58
N LEU A 57 11.45 11.38 -7.91
CA LEU A 57 10.82 12.20 -8.95
C LEU A 57 10.96 13.69 -8.65
N HIS A 58 10.78 14.10 -7.39
CA HIS A 58 11.04 15.48 -6.98
C HIS A 58 12.51 15.88 -7.22
N GLY A 59 13.45 15.00 -6.85
CA GLY A 59 14.88 15.22 -7.14
C GLY A 59 15.21 15.29 -8.64
N ALA A 60 14.41 14.65 -9.48
CA ALA A 60 14.51 14.70 -10.95
C ALA A 60 13.77 15.91 -11.58
N GLY A 61 13.26 16.84 -10.78
CA GLY A 61 12.62 18.08 -11.22
C GLY A 61 11.11 17.96 -11.51
N LEU A 62 10.47 16.86 -11.12
CA LEU A 62 9.03 16.68 -11.23
C LEU A 62 8.32 17.04 -9.91
N ALA A 63 7.09 17.57 -10.01
CA ALA A 63 6.24 17.88 -8.86
C ALA A 63 4.84 17.27 -9.09
N PRO A 64 4.71 15.94 -9.09
CA PRO A 64 3.42 15.30 -9.36
C PRO A 64 2.46 15.45 -8.18
N GLU A 65 1.17 15.54 -8.48
CA GLU A 65 0.15 15.18 -7.51
C GLU A 65 0.15 13.67 -7.28
N VAL A 66 -0.29 13.24 -6.10
CA VAL A 66 -0.23 11.82 -5.69
C VAL A 66 -1.58 11.36 -5.18
N GLU A 67 -2.04 10.23 -5.71
CA GLU A 67 -3.26 9.55 -5.33
C GLU A 67 -3.01 8.06 -5.07
N PHE A 68 -3.96 7.44 -4.40
CA PHE A 68 -3.93 6.02 -4.08
C PHE A 68 -5.19 5.33 -4.54
N ILE A 69 -5.02 4.19 -5.21
CA ILE A 69 -6.13 3.31 -5.56
C ILE A 69 -5.98 1.98 -4.80
N SER A 70 -7.07 1.45 -4.26
CA SER A 70 -7.06 0.14 -3.63
C SER A 70 -7.85 -0.85 -4.46
N LEU A 71 -7.16 -1.90 -4.89
CA LEU A 71 -7.71 -2.98 -5.71
C LEU A 71 -7.57 -4.30 -4.97
N SER A 72 -8.56 -5.18 -5.08
CA SER A 72 -8.44 -6.55 -4.59
C SER A 72 -8.61 -7.54 -5.74
N SER A 73 -7.63 -8.42 -5.90
CA SER A 73 -7.81 -9.62 -6.72
C SER A 73 -8.59 -10.66 -5.92
N TYR A 74 -9.75 -11.06 -6.41
CA TYR A 74 -10.57 -12.08 -5.75
C TYR A 74 -9.87 -13.44 -5.86
N ARG A 75 -9.36 -13.94 -4.74
CA ARG A 75 -8.91 -15.33 -4.61
C ARG A 75 -10.06 -16.13 -4.02
N ALA A 76 -10.89 -16.72 -4.86
CA ALA A 76 -11.86 -17.73 -4.41
C ALA A 76 -11.15 -19.09 -4.42
N GLY A 77 -10.73 -19.57 -3.25
CA GLY A 77 -10.05 -20.86 -3.11
C GLY A 77 -8.63 -20.88 -3.71
N THR A 78 -8.21 -22.03 -4.22
CA THR A 78 -6.89 -22.28 -4.81
C THR A 78 -6.73 -21.74 -6.24
N THR A 79 -7.84 -21.35 -6.89
CA THR A 79 -7.84 -20.77 -8.25
C THR A 79 -8.29 -19.31 -8.21
N SER A 80 -7.48 -18.40 -8.76
CA SER A 80 -7.86 -16.99 -8.89
C SER A 80 -8.98 -16.88 -9.93
N SER A 81 -10.14 -16.35 -9.55
CA SER A 81 -11.24 -16.08 -10.50
C SER A 81 -10.88 -15.03 -11.57
N GLY A 82 -9.73 -14.43 -11.48
CA GLY A 82 -9.23 -13.41 -12.41
C GLY A 82 -9.96 -12.06 -12.34
N LYS A 83 -10.96 -11.92 -11.48
CA LYS A 83 -11.69 -10.66 -11.31
C LYS A 83 -10.98 -9.73 -10.33
N VAL A 84 -10.75 -8.49 -10.77
CA VAL A 84 -10.25 -7.41 -9.93
C VAL A 84 -11.43 -6.53 -9.51
N LYS A 85 -11.51 -6.20 -8.22
CA LYS A 85 -12.54 -5.32 -7.66
C LYS A 85 -11.89 -4.02 -7.19
N LEU A 86 -12.50 -2.90 -7.54
CA LEU A 86 -12.19 -1.60 -6.99
C LEU A 86 -12.73 -1.51 -5.55
N ILE A 87 -11.84 -1.22 -4.59
CA ILE A 87 -12.19 -1.05 -3.17
C ILE A 87 -12.24 0.44 -2.82
N ARG A 88 -11.18 1.18 -3.18
CA ARG A 88 -11.11 2.63 -3.05
C ARG A 88 -10.57 3.23 -4.34
N ASP A 89 -11.21 4.26 -4.78
CA ASP A 89 -10.89 4.99 -6.00
C ASP A 89 -10.04 6.23 -5.72
N VAL A 90 -9.47 6.82 -6.78
CA VAL A 90 -8.86 8.15 -6.74
C VAL A 90 -9.94 9.22 -6.58
N GLU A 91 -9.60 10.29 -5.85
CA GLU A 91 -10.51 11.42 -5.59
C GLU A 91 -10.30 12.55 -6.63
N SER A 92 -9.08 12.68 -7.15
CA SER A 92 -8.73 13.71 -8.14
C SER A 92 -9.33 13.44 -9.51
N ASP A 93 -9.62 14.53 -10.26
CA ASP A 93 -10.02 14.45 -11.65
C ASP A 93 -8.82 14.03 -12.52
N VAL A 94 -8.99 12.97 -13.29
CA VAL A 94 -7.95 12.41 -14.17
C VAL A 94 -8.07 12.86 -15.62
N ARG A 95 -9.13 13.61 -15.99
CA ARG A 95 -9.40 14.00 -17.38
C ARG A 95 -8.31 14.90 -17.94
N GLY A 96 -7.80 14.54 -19.11
CA GLY A 96 -6.74 15.28 -19.80
C GLY A 96 -5.38 15.26 -19.13
N ARG A 97 -5.20 14.47 -18.07
CA ARG A 97 -3.93 14.34 -17.35
C ARG A 97 -3.14 13.11 -17.80
N ASP A 98 -1.85 13.19 -17.67
CA ASP A 98 -0.98 12.00 -17.76
C ASP A 98 -0.92 11.32 -16.41
N ILE A 99 -1.17 10.01 -16.40
CA ILE A 99 -1.19 9.18 -15.19
C ILE A 99 0.05 8.29 -15.20
N LEU A 100 0.73 8.20 -14.06
CA LEU A 100 1.74 7.17 -13.80
C LEU A 100 1.20 6.22 -12.74
N LEU A 101 0.81 5.02 -13.15
CA LEU A 101 0.46 3.96 -12.22
C LEU A 101 1.73 3.37 -11.61
N ILE A 102 1.78 3.26 -10.28
CA ILE A 102 2.88 2.60 -9.56
C ILE A 102 2.38 1.34 -8.90
N ASP A 103 3.06 0.21 -9.13
CA ASP A 103 2.81 -1.06 -8.45
C ASP A 103 4.12 -1.71 -7.99
N ASP A 104 4.04 -2.64 -7.06
CA ASP A 104 5.21 -3.37 -6.55
C ASP A 104 5.74 -4.41 -7.54
N ILE A 105 4.83 -5.14 -8.18
CA ILE A 105 5.24 -6.24 -9.07
C ILE A 105 4.28 -6.45 -10.25
N LEU A 106 4.85 -6.50 -11.45
CA LEU A 106 4.16 -6.97 -12.64
C LEU A 106 4.38 -8.47 -12.81
N GLU A 107 3.37 -9.24 -12.47
CA GLU A 107 3.34 -10.71 -12.65
C GLU A 107 2.24 -11.09 -13.65
N SER A 108 0.99 -11.22 -13.23
CA SER A 108 -0.12 -11.52 -14.16
C SER A 108 -0.59 -10.30 -14.95
N GLY A 109 -0.30 -9.10 -14.51
CA GLY A 109 -0.71 -7.83 -15.11
C GLY A 109 -2.20 -7.48 -14.96
N ARG A 110 -3.01 -8.35 -14.35
CA ARG A 110 -4.47 -8.15 -14.25
C ARG A 110 -4.84 -6.89 -13.47
N THR A 111 -4.18 -6.64 -12.35
CA THR A 111 -4.41 -5.48 -11.49
C THR A 111 -4.07 -4.18 -12.21
N ILE A 112 -2.88 -4.13 -12.80
CA ILE A 112 -2.39 -2.96 -13.53
C ILE A 112 -3.25 -2.68 -14.78
N ALA A 113 -3.60 -3.71 -15.53
CA ALA A 113 -4.46 -3.53 -16.71
C ALA A 113 -5.86 -3.06 -16.35
N PHE A 114 -6.42 -3.52 -15.23
CA PHE A 114 -7.69 -2.99 -14.70
C PHE A 114 -7.56 -1.51 -14.36
N ALA A 115 -6.53 -1.12 -13.62
CA ALA A 115 -6.27 0.27 -13.26
C ALA A 115 -6.04 1.15 -14.51
N LYS A 116 -5.23 0.69 -15.46
CA LYS A 116 -4.97 1.38 -16.74
C LYS A 116 -6.26 1.63 -17.52
N LYS A 117 -7.08 0.58 -17.66
CA LYS A 117 -8.39 0.69 -18.33
C LYS A 117 -9.34 1.65 -17.60
N LEU A 118 -9.33 1.64 -16.26
CA LEU A 118 -10.16 2.54 -15.44
C LEU A 118 -9.77 4.01 -15.67
N MET A 119 -8.47 4.34 -15.60
CA MET A 119 -7.99 5.70 -15.81
C MET A 119 -8.27 6.19 -17.24
N MET A 120 -8.01 5.36 -18.26
CA MET A 120 -8.33 5.69 -19.65
C MET A 120 -9.83 5.93 -19.84
N LYS A 121 -10.70 5.08 -19.26
CA LYS A 121 -12.16 5.26 -19.33
C LYS A 121 -12.64 6.57 -18.72
N ARG A 122 -11.88 7.10 -17.76
CA ARG A 122 -12.17 8.38 -17.09
C ARG A 122 -11.60 9.59 -17.82
N GLY A 123 -10.99 9.40 -18.97
CA GLY A 123 -10.49 10.46 -19.82
C GLY A 123 -9.06 10.90 -19.53
N ALA A 124 -8.24 10.05 -18.87
CA ALA A 124 -6.80 10.29 -18.81
C ALA A 124 -6.23 10.39 -20.23
N SER A 125 -5.32 11.34 -20.44
CA SER A 125 -4.67 11.59 -21.73
C SER A 125 -3.69 10.47 -22.07
N ARG A 126 -2.93 10.04 -21.06
CA ARG A 126 -1.91 8.98 -21.16
C ARG A 126 -1.86 8.21 -19.84
N VAL A 127 -1.61 6.90 -19.90
CA VAL A 127 -1.39 6.10 -18.70
C VAL A 127 -0.12 5.25 -18.88
N GLY A 128 0.95 5.67 -18.22
CA GLY A 128 2.19 4.91 -18.07
C GLY A 128 2.17 4.04 -16.82
N VAL A 129 3.08 3.08 -16.76
CA VAL A 129 3.21 2.12 -15.66
C VAL A 129 4.65 2.06 -15.18
N ALA A 130 4.86 2.21 -13.89
CA ALA A 130 6.12 1.98 -13.21
C ALA A 130 5.96 0.84 -12.20
N VAL A 131 6.86 -0.14 -12.23
CA VAL A 131 6.87 -1.25 -11.30
C VAL A 131 8.27 -1.43 -10.71
N LEU A 132 8.33 -1.81 -9.43
CA LEU A 132 9.62 -2.17 -8.83
C LEU A 132 10.16 -3.44 -9.46
N LEU A 133 9.31 -4.46 -9.60
CA LEU A 133 9.69 -5.77 -10.12
C LEU A 133 8.83 -6.18 -11.31
N GLU A 134 9.45 -6.85 -12.28
CA GLU A 134 8.75 -7.55 -13.35
C GLU A 134 9.15 -9.02 -13.39
N LYS A 135 8.15 -9.92 -13.49
CA LYS A 135 8.34 -11.36 -13.72
C LYS A 135 7.96 -11.71 -15.16
N PRO A 136 8.92 -11.90 -16.06
CA PRO A 136 8.63 -12.23 -17.45
C PRO A 136 7.88 -13.57 -17.60
N GLY A 137 7.08 -13.67 -18.66
CA GLY A 137 6.40 -14.92 -19.04
C GLY A 137 5.16 -15.28 -18.26
N LYS A 138 4.68 -14.40 -17.36
CA LYS A 138 3.48 -14.65 -16.52
C LYS A 138 2.27 -13.78 -16.87
N LEU A 139 2.38 -12.92 -17.84
CA LEU A 139 1.30 -12.02 -18.22
C LEU A 139 0.07 -12.80 -18.73
N ALA A 140 -1.07 -12.55 -18.12
CA ALA A 140 -2.36 -13.11 -18.54
C ALA A 140 -3.02 -12.33 -19.70
N GLN A 141 -2.46 -11.17 -20.05
CA GLN A 141 -2.92 -10.29 -21.13
C GLN A 141 -1.79 -9.38 -21.60
N PRO A 142 -1.85 -8.83 -22.82
CA PRO A 142 -0.86 -7.90 -23.33
C PRO A 142 -0.78 -6.66 -22.43
N LEU A 143 0.32 -6.50 -21.73
CA LEU A 143 0.64 -5.35 -20.91
C LEU A 143 2.16 -5.16 -20.91
N LYS A 144 2.59 -3.91 -20.98
CA LYS A 144 3.98 -3.52 -20.81
C LYS A 144 4.05 -2.47 -19.71
N ALA A 145 5.00 -2.61 -18.79
CA ALA A 145 5.41 -1.52 -17.95
C ALA A 145 6.45 -0.69 -18.70
N GLU A 146 6.24 0.61 -18.76
CA GLU A 146 7.16 1.53 -19.42
C GLU A 146 8.44 1.75 -18.58
N HIS A 147 8.30 1.64 -17.24
CA HIS A 147 9.38 1.88 -16.30
C HIS A 147 9.47 0.69 -15.33
N VAL A 148 10.56 -0.08 -15.43
CA VAL A 148 10.78 -1.30 -14.64
C VAL A 148 12.02 -1.13 -13.79
N GLY A 149 11.87 -1.31 -12.47
CA GLY A 149 13.00 -1.31 -11.54
C GLY A 149 13.95 -2.46 -11.81
N PHE A 150 13.47 -3.69 -11.59
CA PHE A 150 14.27 -4.91 -11.75
C PHE A 150 13.46 -6.02 -12.41
N ILE A 151 14.13 -6.83 -13.24
CA ILE A 151 13.57 -8.07 -13.77
C ILE A 151 13.98 -9.21 -12.83
N VAL A 152 13.02 -10.03 -12.40
CA VAL A 152 13.24 -11.15 -11.49
C VAL A 152 12.64 -12.43 -12.06
N PRO A 153 13.28 -13.60 -11.81
CA PRO A 153 12.67 -14.88 -12.17
C PRO A 153 11.43 -15.15 -11.31
N ASP A 154 10.74 -16.25 -11.57
CA ASP A 154 9.56 -16.65 -10.83
C ASP A 154 9.91 -17.11 -9.40
N LEU A 155 10.25 -16.17 -8.55
CA LEU A 155 10.53 -16.34 -7.14
C LEU A 155 9.44 -15.70 -6.29
N PHE A 156 9.18 -16.30 -5.13
CA PHE A 156 8.29 -15.68 -4.15
C PHE A 156 9.07 -14.64 -3.33
N VAL A 157 8.85 -13.38 -3.64
CA VAL A 157 9.58 -12.24 -3.07
C VAL A 157 8.80 -11.56 -1.95
N VAL A 158 9.51 -10.99 -0.99
CA VAL A 158 8.98 -10.25 0.16
C VAL A 158 9.86 -9.05 0.48
N GLY A 159 9.34 -8.13 1.27
CA GLY A 159 10.04 -6.93 1.70
C GLY A 159 9.76 -5.72 0.82
N TYR A 160 10.21 -4.57 1.25
CA TYR A 160 10.03 -3.29 0.58
C TYR A 160 8.57 -3.02 0.15
N GLY A 161 7.64 -3.29 1.08
CA GLY A 161 6.18 -3.17 0.86
C GLY A 161 5.48 -4.49 0.55
N MET A 162 6.14 -5.45 -0.10
CA MET A 162 5.57 -6.75 -0.44
C MET A 162 5.47 -7.66 0.78
N ASP A 163 4.44 -8.52 0.83
CA ASP A 163 4.15 -9.34 1.99
C ASP A 163 3.89 -10.82 1.71
N VAL A 164 3.98 -11.58 2.80
CA VAL A 164 3.33 -12.86 2.95
C VAL A 164 2.53 -12.87 4.25
N ALA A 165 1.21 -13.11 4.15
CA ALA A 165 0.30 -13.13 5.30
C ALA A 165 0.44 -11.87 6.19
N HIS A 166 0.50 -10.69 5.59
CA HIS A 166 0.65 -9.37 6.21
C HIS A 166 1.98 -9.13 6.94
N ALA A 167 3.00 -9.96 6.70
CA ALA A 167 4.31 -9.85 7.28
C ALA A 167 5.37 -9.48 6.24
N PHE A 168 6.53 -8.97 6.69
CA PHE A 168 7.71 -8.64 5.90
C PHE A 168 7.64 -7.34 5.09
N ARG A 169 6.54 -6.59 5.09
CA ARG A 169 6.46 -5.30 4.38
C ARG A 169 7.46 -4.27 4.89
N GLU A 170 7.83 -4.40 6.17
CA GLU A 170 8.75 -3.52 6.90
C GLU A 170 10.22 -3.66 6.50
N LEU A 171 10.57 -4.71 5.77
CA LEU A 171 11.97 -4.95 5.41
C LEU A 171 12.46 -3.89 4.42
N PRO A 172 13.66 -3.31 4.63
CA PRO A 172 14.18 -2.27 3.74
C PRO A 172 14.78 -2.80 2.44
N PHE A 173 14.69 -4.09 2.20
CA PHE A 173 15.24 -4.81 1.05
C PHE A 173 14.21 -5.75 0.43
N VAL A 174 14.47 -6.19 -0.80
CA VAL A 174 13.71 -7.28 -1.45
C VAL A 174 14.45 -8.59 -1.25
N GLY A 175 13.76 -9.59 -0.72
CA GLY A 175 14.32 -10.91 -0.47
C GLY A 175 13.40 -12.05 -0.86
N VAL A 176 13.97 -13.27 -0.86
CA VAL A 176 13.25 -14.53 -1.07
C VAL A 176 13.24 -15.32 0.22
N VAL A 177 12.07 -15.84 0.58
CA VAL A 177 11.93 -16.76 1.70
C VAL A 177 12.44 -18.14 1.27
N GLU A 178 13.50 -18.64 1.89
CA GLU A 178 14.13 -19.92 1.54
C GLU A 178 13.50 -21.11 2.23
N ASP A 179 12.78 -20.90 3.32
CA ASP A 179 12.13 -21.97 4.08
C ASP A 179 10.68 -22.22 3.62
N LYS A 180 10.22 -23.45 3.85
CA LYS A 180 8.86 -23.91 3.54
C LYS A 180 7.76 -22.93 3.96
N PRO A 181 6.59 -22.92 3.27
CA PRO A 181 5.55 -21.94 3.48
C PRO A 181 5.15 -21.79 4.96
N LEU A 182 4.94 -20.53 5.41
CA LEU A 182 4.42 -20.22 6.73
C LEU A 182 3.14 -21.02 6.98
N ARG A 183 3.15 -21.96 7.92
CA ARG A 183 1.92 -22.42 8.53
C ARG A 183 1.29 -21.20 9.20
N ILE A 184 0.19 -20.74 8.66
CA ILE A 184 -0.61 -19.69 9.29
C ILE A 184 -1.09 -20.31 10.62
N VAL A 185 -0.42 -19.99 11.73
CA VAL A 185 -0.97 -20.21 13.05
C VAL A 185 -2.11 -19.21 13.16
N ARG A 186 -3.33 -19.67 12.89
CA ARG A 186 -4.52 -18.90 13.27
C ARG A 186 -4.36 -18.63 14.75
N ALA A 187 -4.33 -17.35 15.15
CA ALA A 187 -4.39 -16.96 16.53
C ALA A 187 -5.62 -17.67 17.11
N GLY A 188 -5.38 -18.65 17.98
CA GLY A 188 -6.43 -19.43 18.59
C GLY A 188 -7.39 -18.47 19.27
N ALA A 189 -8.68 -18.61 19.02
CA ALA A 189 -9.73 -17.96 19.76
C ALA A 189 -9.43 -18.21 21.25
N ARG A 190 -9.01 -17.16 21.96
CA ARG A 190 -8.84 -17.22 23.41
C ARG A 190 -10.20 -17.59 23.98
N GLY A 191 -10.29 -18.82 24.49
CA GLY A 191 -11.46 -19.34 25.17
C GLY A 191 -11.97 -18.32 26.18
N SER A 192 -13.27 -18.07 26.15
CA SER A 192 -14.01 -17.30 27.11
C SER A 192 -13.82 -17.91 28.49
N ARG A 193 -12.87 -17.42 29.27
CA ARG A 193 -12.85 -17.70 30.72
C ARG A 193 -14.00 -16.94 31.33
N ALA A 194 -14.94 -17.72 31.81
CA ALA A 194 -16.08 -17.29 32.63
C ALA A 194 -15.64 -16.26 33.68
N ARG A 195 -16.15 -15.05 33.58
CA ARG A 195 -16.04 -14.05 34.67
C ARG A 195 -16.89 -14.54 35.84
N LYS A 196 -16.23 -14.99 36.89
CA LYS A 196 -16.88 -15.14 38.22
C LYS A 196 -17.40 -13.78 38.64
N ARG A 197 -18.70 -13.68 38.78
CA ARG A 197 -19.40 -12.54 39.40
C ARG A 197 -18.91 -12.40 40.85
N VAL A 198 -18.14 -11.37 41.13
CA VAL A 198 -17.90 -10.89 42.49
C VAL A 198 -19.05 -9.96 42.82
N GLY A 199 -19.91 -10.41 43.74
CA GLY A 199 -21.03 -9.64 44.22
C GLY A 199 -20.55 -8.49 45.09
N TRP A 200 -20.84 -7.26 44.69
CA TRP A 200 -20.70 -6.09 45.55
C TRP A 200 -21.98 -5.90 46.34
N LYS A 201 -21.89 -6.09 47.69
CA LYS A 201 -22.93 -5.71 48.67
C LYS A 201 -23.01 -4.17 48.66
N ARG A 202 -24.21 -3.66 48.44
CA ARG A 202 -24.58 -2.27 48.71
C ARG A 202 -24.58 -2.06 50.25
N GLN A 203 -23.83 -1.11 50.73
CA GLN A 203 -24.05 -0.46 52.03
C GLN A 203 -24.64 0.91 51.75
N ALA A 204 -25.84 1.12 52.25
CA ALA A 204 -26.55 2.39 52.30
C ALA A 204 -26.23 3.08 53.63
N ALA A 205 -26.01 4.35 53.61
CA ALA A 205 -26.21 5.37 54.63
C ALA A 205 -25.47 6.64 54.15
N GLY A 206 -25.93 7.82 54.10
CA GLY A 206 -26.99 8.52 54.70
C GLY A 206 -26.61 10.01 54.62
N GLU A 207 -27.53 10.85 54.25
CA GLU A 207 -27.70 12.29 54.63
C GLU A 207 -26.46 13.21 54.62
N SER A 208 -26.46 14.41 54.15
CA SER A 208 -27.45 15.51 54.09
C SER A 208 -26.82 16.79 53.54
N ARG A 209 -27.67 17.56 52.87
CA ARG A 209 -27.79 19.04 52.90
C ARG A 209 -26.72 20.02 52.34
N ARG A 210 -27.25 20.80 51.40
CA ARG A 210 -27.20 22.27 51.25
C ARG A 210 -25.98 22.93 50.59
N GLY A 211 -26.29 23.68 49.58
CA GLY A 211 -25.82 25.04 49.46
C GLY A 211 -25.47 25.53 48.06
N SER A 212 -26.41 26.09 47.36
CA SER A 212 -26.50 27.40 46.70
C SER A 212 -25.38 27.90 45.75
N ARG A 213 -25.85 28.21 44.55
CA ARG A 213 -25.64 29.45 43.77
C ARG A 213 -24.25 29.77 43.22
N GLY A 214 -24.24 29.98 41.92
CA GLY A 214 -23.20 30.77 41.23
C GLY A 214 -23.31 30.71 39.72
N ARG A 215 -24.24 31.50 39.15
CA ARG A 215 -24.24 31.84 37.70
C ARG A 215 -23.08 32.80 37.44
N ALA A 216 -22.33 32.57 36.39
CA ALA A 216 -21.62 33.63 35.71
C ALA A 216 -21.61 33.35 34.20
N ALA A 217 -22.29 34.19 33.48
CA ALA A 217 -22.28 34.35 32.04
C ALA A 217 -20.92 34.88 31.58
N TYR A 218 -20.41 34.36 30.48
CA TYR A 218 -19.35 35.07 29.75
C TYR A 218 -19.83 35.39 28.32
N ARG A 219 -19.93 36.70 28.11
CA ARG A 219 -20.37 37.35 26.88
C ARG A 219 -19.30 37.28 25.80
N SER A 220 -19.80 37.12 24.60
CA SER A 220 -19.16 37.39 23.32
C SER A 220 -18.46 38.76 23.21
N ARG A 221 -17.33 38.83 22.56
CA ARG A 221 -16.93 40.02 21.78
C ARG A 221 -16.45 39.58 20.40
N ARG A 222 -17.13 40.20 19.44
CA ARG A 222 -16.69 40.31 18.04
C ARG A 222 -15.88 41.62 17.90
N GLU A 223 -14.92 41.54 16.98
CA GLU A 223 -14.52 42.55 16.00
C GLU A 223 -13.55 43.69 16.47
N PRO A 224 -12.84 44.30 15.54
CA PRO A 224 -12.87 44.29 14.08
C PRO A 224 -11.74 43.52 13.42
#